data_2b6cd616686efad560b05ef0bd2503cc
#
_entry.id   2b6cd616686efad560b05ef0bd2503cc
#
_cell.length_a   1.000
_cell.length_b   1.000
_cell.length_c   1.000
_cell.angle_alpha   90.00
_cell.angle_beta   90.00
_cell.angle_gamma   90.00
#
_symmetry.space_group_name_H-M   'P 1'
#
loop_
_entity.id
_entity.type
_entity.pdbx_description
1 polymer ?
#
loop_
_entity_poly.entity_id
_entity_poly.type
_entity_poly.pdbx_seq_one_letter_code
_entity_poly.pdbx_strand_id
1 'polypeptide(L)'
;MVKFNAVKVSARAMALAAGVAFAHQACSGEKDCSLKLDKPVRVLYLGDSLTDYDRGSNHVDQVQAKIEKIAPRMVSFYNYSVRGDYITRVLDRFARVKGTYGMDRFDGIWGREYDWAFIFLGHNDTHASSKTNFEQTLVPPENVAPGYEKLVSLLRSKGIKRIIIVSPSSSNFGLTSAKAEKTVASIKAGKGGKRKHAVRFGEPRHMERFRDTVKKFAAENGCEFFDIYDDMKALPNKAELLRPTDGVHLTQKGHEFIAEKTFDYLLKTPVK
;
A
#
# COMPACT_ATOMS: atom_id res chain seq x y z
N MET A 1 38.27 -29.45 -61.02
CA MET A 1 36.85 -29.63 -60.67
C MET A 1 36.77 -30.04 -59.22
N VAL A 2 36.51 -29.07 -58.33
CA VAL A 2 36.38 -29.33 -56.89
C VAL A 2 34.94 -29.06 -56.52
N LYS A 3 34.22 -30.06 -56.03
CA LYS A 3 32.81 -29.99 -55.59
C LYS A 3 32.77 -29.40 -54.21
N PHE A 4 32.09 -28.28 -54.02
CA PHE A 4 31.72 -27.72 -52.74
C PHE A 4 30.51 -28.45 -52.18
N ASN A 5 30.67 -29.09 -51.01
CA ASN A 5 29.60 -29.64 -50.23
C ASN A 5 29.01 -28.53 -49.35
N ALA A 6 27.72 -28.29 -49.52
CA ALA A 6 26.95 -27.37 -48.67
C ALA A 6 26.69 -28.01 -47.30
N VAL A 7 27.18 -27.37 -46.26
CA VAL A 7 26.87 -27.74 -44.87
C VAL A 7 25.50 -27.09 -44.49
N LYS A 8 24.52 -27.95 -44.22
CA LYS A 8 23.24 -27.51 -43.66
C LYS A 8 23.47 -27.11 -42.21
N VAL A 9 23.38 -25.83 -41.90
CA VAL A 9 23.31 -25.33 -40.52
C VAL A 9 21.85 -25.44 -40.04
N SER A 10 21.68 -26.31 -39.04
CA SER A 10 20.42 -26.55 -38.34
C SER A 10 20.07 -25.32 -37.49
N ALA A 11 18.89 -24.75 -37.76
CA ALA A 11 18.28 -23.77 -36.92
C ALA A 11 17.81 -24.40 -35.60
N ARG A 12 18.46 -24.11 -34.48
CA ARG A 12 17.98 -24.42 -33.14
C ARG A 12 18.03 -23.20 -32.27
N ALA A 13 16.83 -22.83 -31.85
CA ALA A 13 16.49 -22.16 -30.59
C ALA A 13 17.10 -20.76 -30.35
N MET A 14 16.48 -19.74 -30.91
CA MET A 14 16.38 -18.46 -30.25
C MET A 14 15.35 -18.59 -29.12
N ALA A 15 15.82 -18.72 -27.90
CA ALA A 15 14.98 -18.50 -26.73
C ALA A 15 14.61 -17.03 -26.70
N LEU A 16 13.33 -16.72 -26.96
CA LEU A 16 12.75 -15.42 -26.71
C LEU A 16 12.83 -15.17 -25.19
N ALA A 17 13.77 -14.33 -24.77
CA ALA A 17 13.65 -13.58 -23.53
C ALA A 17 12.52 -12.57 -23.74
N ALA A 18 11.30 -12.99 -23.43
CA ALA A 18 10.18 -12.07 -23.29
C ALA A 18 10.41 -11.25 -22.02
N GLY A 19 11.23 -10.22 -22.13
CA GLY A 19 11.22 -9.11 -21.20
C GLY A 19 9.84 -8.50 -21.27
N VAL A 20 9.03 -8.68 -20.23
CA VAL A 20 7.77 -7.95 -20.06
C VAL A 20 8.17 -6.50 -19.88
N ALA A 21 8.27 -5.78 -20.99
CA ALA A 21 8.23 -4.34 -21.00
C ALA A 21 6.83 -4.01 -20.45
N PHE A 22 6.76 -3.48 -19.22
CA PHE A 22 5.62 -2.68 -18.83
C PHE A 22 5.51 -1.63 -19.93
N ALA A 23 4.48 -1.77 -20.76
CA ALA A 23 4.19 -0.76 -21.74
C ALA A 23 4.02 0.53 -20.94
N HIS A 24 5.04 1.37 -20.98
CA HIS A 24 4.92 2.78 -20.70
C HIS A 24 3.89 3.24 -21.72
N GLN A 25 2.63 3.20 -21.33
CA GLN A 25 1.65 4.09 -21.90
C GLN A 25 1.97 5.47 -21.32
N ALA A 26 3.21 5.91 -21.59
CA ALA A 26 3.53 7.30 -21.58
C ALA A 26 2.39 7.98 -22.34
N CYS A 27 1.89 9.09 -21.83
CA CYS A 27 0.96 9.97 -22.52
C CYS A 27 1.45 10.24 -23.94
N SER A 28 1.25 9.28 -24.84
CA SER A 28 1.55 9.36 -26.26
C SER A 28 0.27 9.75 -27.00
N GLY A 29 -0.13 10.93 -26.73
CA GLY A 29 -1.21 11.71 -27.31
C GLY A 29 -1.35 12.92 -26.42
N GLU A 30 -1.42 14.10 -26.97
CA GLU A 30 -1.55 15.40 -26.30
C GLU A 30 -2.79 15.50 -25.39
N LYS A 31 -2.91 14.61 -24.41
CA LYS A 31 -3.74 14.82 -23.24
C LYS A 31 -2.93 15.67 -22.29
N ASP A 32 -3.43 16.87 -22.06
CA ASP A 32 -2.93 17.79 -21.05
C ASP A 32 -2.74 17.04 -19.71
N CYS A 33 -1.52 16.54 -19.48
CA CYS A 33 -1.14 15.83 -18.26
C CYS A 33 -0.83 16.83 -17.14
N SER A 34 -1.57 17.93 -17.07
CA SER A 34 -1.40 18.95 -16.05
C SER A 34 -2.26 18.61 -14.81
N LEU A 35 -1.62 18.52 -13.68
CA LEU A 35 -2.32 18.54 -12.39
C LEU A 35 -2.80 19.99 -12.16
N LYS A 36 -4.10 20.23 -12.35
CA LYS A 36 -4.69 21.57 -12.19
C LYS A 36 -4.92 21.87 -10.72
N LEU A 37 -4.03 22.66 -10.17
CA LEU A 37 -4.09 23.15 -8.79
C LEU A 37 -3.99 24.67 -8.80
N ASP A 38 -4.92 25.34 -8.11
CA ASP A 38 -4.93 26.81 -8.01
C ASP A 38 -3.89 27.32 -6.98
N LYS A 39 -3.46 26.45 -6.08
CA LYS A 39 -2.46 26.76 -5.03
C LYS A 39 -1.68 25.51 -4.64
N PRO A 40 -0.50 25.68 -4.02
CA PRO A 40 0.21 24.57 -3.41
C PRO A 40 -0.64 23.84 -2.36
N VAL A 41 -0.58 22.51 -2.36
CA VAL A 41 -1.28 21.64 -1.41
C VAL A 41 -0.30 20.84 -0.57
N ARG A 42 -0.63 20.65 0.70
CA ARG A 42 0.10 19.83 1.65
C ARG A 42 -0.71 18.57 1.94
N VAL A 43 -0.08 17.43 1.78
CA VAL A 43 -0.72 16.12 1.89
C VAL A 43 -0.20 15.39 3.13
N LEU A 44 -1.09 15.13 4.07
CA LEU A 44 -0.82 14.24 5.19
C LEU A 44 -0.93 12.79 4.70
N TYR A 45 0.12 11.98 4.88
CA TYR A 45 0.08 10.57 4.53
C TYR A 45 0.16 9.72 5.81
N LEU A 46 -0.90 8.95 6.08
CA LEU A 46 -1.01 8.01 7.19
C LEU A 46 -1.01 6.59 6.62
N GLY A 47 -0.13 5.75 7.12
CA GLY A 47 0.01 4.38 6.65
C GLY A 47 0.79 3.51 7.64
N ASP A 48 1.09 2.31 7.22
CA ASP A 48 1.84 1.32 7.99
C ASP A 48 3.26 1.09 7.44
N SER A 49 3.79 -0.13 7.61
CA SER A 49 5.13 -0.50 7.14
C SER A 49 5.29 -0.42 5.62
N LEU A 50 4.22 -0.57 4.85
CA LEU A 50 4.26 -0.46 3.38
C LEU A 50 4.65 0.95 2.93
N THR A 51 4.44 1.93 3.78
CA THR A 51 4.73 3.35 3.53
C THR A 51 5.88 3.87 4.40
N ASP A 52 6.11 3.26 5.57
CA ASP A 52 7.20 3.68 6.50
C ASP A 52 8.56 3.16 6.06
N TYR A 53 8.62 1.98 5.45
CA TYR A 53 9.89 1.42 4.96
C TYR A 53 10.35 2.12 3.68
N ASP A 54 11.64 1.93 3.38
CA ASP A 54 12.27 2.41 2.16
C ASP A 54 12.08 3.92 1.91
N ARG A 55 12.02 4.73 3.01
CA ARG A 55 11.94 6.20 2.91
C ARG A 55 13.08 6.75 2.06
N GLY A 56 12.76 7.71 1.20
CA GLY A 56 13.65 8.24 0.17
C GLY A 56 13.52 7.51 -1.18
N SER A 57 12.85 6.34 -1.20
CA SER A 57 12.62 5.56 -2.44
C SER A 57 11.29 4.81 -2.46
N ASN A 58 10.44 4.99 -1.44
CA ASN A 58 9.12 4.35 -1.41
C ASN A 58 8.12 5.04 -2.36
N HIS A 59 6.90 4.49 -2.44
CA HIS A 59 5.89 4.99 -3.37
C HIS A 59 5.48 6.46 -3.12
N VAL A 60 5.53 6.94 -1.87
CA VAL A 60 5.22 8.36 -1.56
C VAL A 60 6.30 9.28 -2.12
N ASP A 61 7.58 8.91 -1.93
CA ASP A 61 8.72 9.66 -2.45
C ASP A 61 8.70 9.69 -3.98
N GLN A 62 8.35 8.56 -4.60
CA GLN A 62 8.26 8.45 -6.05
C GLN A 62 7.09 9.26 -6.64
N VAL A 63 5.92 9.26 -6.01
CA VAL A 63 4.79 10.12 -6.40
C VAL A 63 5.17 11.59 -6.28
N GLN A 64 5.83 11.98 -5.18
CA GLN A 64 6.34 13.33 -5.00
C GLN A 64 7.26 13.72 -6.16
N ALA A 65 8.22 12.86 -6.51
CA ALA A 65 9.17 13.11 -7.59
C ALA A 65 8.49 13.20 -8.98
N LYS A 66 7.43 12.42 -9.22
CA LYS A 66 6.65 12.48 -10.47
C LYS A 66 5.86 13.78 -10.58
N ILE A 67 5.18 14.17 -9.50
CA ILE A 67 4.40 15.42 -9.47
C ILE A 67 5.33 16.62 -9.60
N GLU A 68 6.50 16.61 -8.97
CA GLU A 68 7.47 17.70 -9.05
C GLU A 68 7.92 18.01 -10.49
N LYS A 69 7.94 16.98 -11.37
CA LYS A 69 8.28 17.15 -12.79
C LYS A 69 7.21 17.88 -13.60
N ILE A 70 5.93 17.74 -13.26
CA ILE A 70 4.81 18.30 -14.03
C ILE A 70 4.17 19.53 -13.35
N ALA A 71 4.28 19.62 -12.03
CA ALA A 71 3.73 20.70 -11.23
C ALA A 71 4.70 21.05 -10.08
N PRO A 72 5.85 21.72 -10.38
CA PRO A 72 6.90 21.98 -9.40
C PRO A 72 6.38 22.75 -8.19
N ARG A 73 6.67 22.24 -7.00
CA ARG A 73 6.29 22.84 -5.70
C ARG A 73 4.79 22.95 -5.44
N MET A 74 3.95 22.34 -6.29
CA MET A 74 2.49 22.39 -6.12
C MET A 74 1.95 21.35 -5.15
N VAL A 75 2.65 20.23 -4.91
CA VAL A 75 2.22 19.21 -3.94
C VAL A 75 3.39 18.82 -3.05
N SER A 76 3.14 18.76 -1.75
CA SER A 76 4.14 18.30 -0.77
C SER A 76 3.54 17.19 0.09
N PHE A 77 4.13 16.00 0.06
CA PHE A 77 3.71 14.88 0.90
C PHE A 77 4.47 14.86 2.22
N TYR A 78 3.75 14.70 3.31
CA TYR A 78 4.27 14.55 4.67
C TYR A 78 3.93 13.16 5.18
N ASN A 79 4.90 12.27 5.13
CA ASN A 79 4.74 10.86 5.47
C ASN A 79 4.88 10.63 6.98
N TYR A 80 3.73 10.47 7.66
CA TYR A 80 3.62 10.14 9.08
C TYR A 80 3.32 8.65 9.34
N SER A 81 3.49 7.82 8.32
CA SER A 81 3.27 6.38 8.45
C SER A 81 4.21 5.75 9.48
N VAL A 82 3.72 4.75 10.19
CA VAL A 82 4.50 4.01 11.19
C VAL A 82 4.30 2.52 11.01
N ARG A 83 5.40 1.78 10.92
CA ARG A 83 5.35 0.33 10.77
C ARG A 83 4.45 -0.34 11.80
N GLY A 84 3.66 -1.31 11.34
CA GLY A 84 2.74 -2.06 12.16
C GLY A 84 1.46 -1.30 12.53
N ASP A 85 1.22 -0.12 11.96
CA ASP A 85 0.00 0.65 12.24
C ASP A 85 -1.26 -0.01 11.71
N TYR A 86 -2.30 0.16 12.48
CA TYR A 86 -3.69 -0.18 12.21
C TYR A 86 -4.57 0.94 12.79
N ILE A 87 -5.84 0.99 12.41
CA ILE A 87 -6.71 2.13 12.67
C ILE A 87 -6.74 2.55 14.16
N THR A 88 -6.86 1.60 15.08
CA THR A 88 -6.90 1.89 16.52
C THR A 88 -5.60 2.51 17.01
N ARG A 89 -4.43 1.97 16.58
CA ARG A 89 -3.13 2.52 17.01
C ARG A 89 -2.89 3.93 16.47
N VAL A 90 -3.33 4.23 15.26
CA VAL A 90 -3.28 5.58 14.71
C VAL A 90 -4.10 6.55 15.58
N LEU A 91 -5.31 6.15 15.98
CA LEU A 91 -6.16 6.93 16.89
C LEU A 91 -5.55 7.11 18.27
N ASP A 92 -4.98 6.05 18.86
CA ASP A 92 -4.29 6.07 20.15
C ASP A 92 -3.09 7.04 20.12
N ARG A 93 -2.38 7.10 18.98
CA ARG A 93 -1.25 8.02 18.80
C ARG A 93 -1.72 9.46 18.71
N PHE A 94 -2.80 9.75 18.01
CA PHE A 94 -3.41 11.08 18.01
C PHE A 94 -3.93 11.50 19.39
N ALA A 95 -4.51 10.56 20.13
CA ALA A 95 -4.98 10.77 21.51
C ALA A 95 -3.86 10.79 22.55
N ARG A 96 -2.60 10.59 22.15
CA ARG A 96 -1.42 10.55 23.04
C ARG A 96 -1.54 9.49 24.15
N VAL A 97 -2.14 8.34 23.83
CA VAL A 97 -2.26 7.23 24.78
C VAL A 97 -0.87 6.72 25.16
N LYS A 98 -0.55 6.77 26.45
CA LYS A 98 0.77 6.39 27.00
C LYS A 98 1.15 4.96 26.59
N GLY A 99 2.36 4.79 26.09
CA GLY A 99 2.89 3.50 25.66
C GLY A 99 2.54 3.10 24.23
N THR A 100 1.82 3.93 23.47
CA THR A 100 1.57 3.68 22.06
C THR A 100 2.90 3.73 21.28
N TYR A 101 3.20 2.68 20.53
CA TYR A 101 4.41 2.57 19.73
C TYR A 101 4.53 3.70 18.68
N GLY A 102 5.73 4.29 18.57
CA GLY A 102 6.00 5.36 17.60
C GLY A 102 5.26 6.67 17.91
N MET A 103 5.00 6.96 19.19
CA MET A 103 4.34 8.18 19.64
C MET A 103 5.04 9.45 19.13
N ASP A 104 6.36 9.45 19.18
CA ASP A 104 7.25 10.51 18.71
C ASP A 104 7.09 10.83 17.23
N ARG A 105 6.65 9.86 16.43
CA ARG A 105 6.43 10.04 14.99
C ARG A 105 5.33 11.07 14.66
N PHE A 106 4.43 11.33 15.60
CA PHE A 106 3.36 12.32 15.47
C PHE A 106 3.68 13.64 16.20
N ASP A 107 4.91 13.78 16.70
CA ASP A 107 5.34 15.04 17.31
C ASP A 107 5.35 16.14 16.24
N GLY A 108 4.71 17.27 16.57
CA GLY A 108 4.60 18.40 15.65
C GLY A 108 3.73 18.15 14.42
N ILE A 109 2.97 17.05 14.33
CA ILE A 109 2.10 16.75 13.18
C ILE A 109 1.16 17.92 12.88
N TRP A 110 0.62 18.58 13.90
CA TRP A 110 -0.27 19.73 13.77
C TRP A 110 0.47 21.08 13.77
N GLY A 111 1.80 21.08 13.67
CA GLY A 111 2.60 22.30 13.49
C GLY A 111 2.47 22.94 12.10
N ARG A 112 1.67 22.32 11.23
CA ARG A 112 1.30 22.81 9.90
C ARG A 112 -0.11 22.41 9.55
N GLU A 113 -0.70 23.13 8.60
CA GLU A 113 -1.98 22.78 8.01
C GLU A 113 -1.79 21.80 6.85
N TYR A 114 -2.78 20.95 6.62
CA TYR A 114 -2.85 20.03 5.50
C TYR A 114 -4.14 20.25 4.72
N ASP A 115 -4.06 20.21 3.39
CA ASP A 115 -5.21 20.32 2.51
C ASP A 115 -5.85 18.94 2.27
N TRP A 116 -5.02 17.91 2.11
CA TRP A 116 -5.44 16.53 1.83
C TRP A 116 -4.87 15.54 2.83
N ALA A 117 -5.55 14.39 2.95
CA ALA A 117 -5.02 13.23 3.67
C ALA A 117 -5.17 11.97 2.82
N PHE A 118 -4.11 11.16 2.79
CA PHE A 118 -4.15 9.78 2.35
C PHE A 118 -4.12 8.87 3.58
N ILE A 119 -5.02 7.86 3.60
CA ILE A 119 -5.07 6.85 4.66
C ILE A 119 -4.86 5.49 3.99
N PHE A 120 -3.67 4.91 4.15
CA PHE A 120 -3.28 3.64 3.57
C PHE A 120 -2.98 2.61 4.67
N LEU A 121 -4.03 2.01 5.19
CA LEU A 121 -4.02 1.01 6.26
C LEU A 121 -4.74 -0.26 5.80
N GLY A 122 -4.72 -1.31 6.62
CA GLY A 122 -5.51 -2.52 6.41
C GLY A 122 -4.74 -3.82 6.55
N HIS A 123 -3.46 -3.86 6.20
CA HIS A 123 -2.66 -5.08 6.34
C HIS A 123 -2.55 -5.54 7.79
N ASN A 124 -2.30 -4.61 8.71
CA ASN A 124 -2.24 -4.93 10.14
C ASN A 124 -3.63 -5.08 10.74
N ASP A 125 -4.61 -4.30 10.29
CA ASP A 125 -6.00 -4.43 10.74
C ASP A 125 -6.54 -5.83 10.49
N THR A 126 -6.22 -6.40 9.32
CA THR A 126 -6.75 -7.68 8.82
C THR A 126 -5.90 -8.90 9.17
N HIS A 127 -4.72 -8.73 9.76
CA HIS A 127 -3.95 -9.90 10.13
C HIS A 127 -4.66 -10.72 11.22
N ALA A 128 -4.54 -12.03 11.14
CA ALA A 128 -5.17 -12.95 12.05
C ALA A 128 -4.13 -13.75 12.85
N SER A 129 -4.51 -14.18 14.06
CA SER A 129 -3.62 -14.87 14.99
C SER A 129 -3.98 -16.35 15.14
N SER A 130 -2.97 -17.21 15.33
CA SER A 130 -3.17 -18.62 15.68
C SER A 130 -3.85 -18.83 17.03
N LYS A 131 -3.97 -17.81 17.87
CA LYS A 131 -4.75 -17.86 19.12
C LYS A 131 -6.25 -18.08 18.88
N THR A 132 -6.73 -17.57 17.76
CA THR A 132 -8.13 -17.68 17.33
C THR A 132 -8.25 -18.57 16.09
N ASN A 133 -7.29 -19.46 15.89
CA ASN A 133 -7.21 -20.32 14.72
C ASN A 133 -7.28 -19.53 13.39
N PHE A 134 -6.75 -18.30 13.39
CA PHE A 134 -6.78 -17.33 12.30
C PHE A 134 -8.18 -16.89 11.85
N GLU A 135 -9.20 -17.04 12.69
CA GLU A 135 -10.56 -16.62 12.38
C GLU A 135 -10.81 -15.14 12.68
N GLN A 136 -10.17 -14.61 13.73
CA GLN A 136 -10.36 -13.22 14.14
C GLN A 136 -9.21 -12.35 13.68
N THR A 137 -9.55 -11.20 13.11
CA THR A 137 -8.59 -10.17 12.72
C THR A 137 -8.17 -9.31 13.91
N LEU A 138 -7.03 -8.62 13.82
CA LEU A 138 -6.55 -7.73 14.87
C LEU A 138 -7.57 -6.64 15.19
N VAL A 139 -8.12 -6.01 14.17
CA VAL A 139 -9.26 -5.11 14.29
C VAL A 139 -10.51 -5.90 13.90
N PRO A 140 -11.46 -6.12 14.82
CA PRO A 140 -12.73 -6.75 14.50
C PRO A 140 -13.45 -5.99 13.37
N PRO A 141 -14.06 -6.68 12.40
CA PRO A 141 -14.67 -6.04 11.24
C PRO A 141 -15.70 -4.95 11.59
N GLU A 142 -16.45 -5.15 12.66
CA GLU A 142 -17.43 -4.20 13.20
C GLU A 142 -16.80 -2.91 13.73
N ASN A 143 -15.50 -2.92 14.05
CA ASN A 143 -14.78 -1.77 14.57
C ASN A 143 -14.04 -0.98 13.46
N VAL A 144 -13.99 -1.49 12.22
CA VAL A 144 -13.29 -0.82 11.11
C VAL A 144 -13.96 0.50 10.77
N ALA A 145 -15.23 0.49 10.40
CA ALA A 145 -15.97 1.72 10.03
C ALA A 145 -16.01 2.75 11.17
N PRO A 146 -16.34 2.38 12.43
CA PRO A 146 -16.24 3.32 13.56
C PRO A 146 -14.85 3.90 13.78
N GLY A 147 -13.79 3.12 13.55
CA GLY A 147 -12.41 3.62 13.61
C GLY A 147 -12.13 4.68 12.54
N TYR A 148 -12.54 4.43 11.30
CA TYR A 148 -12.41 5.40 10.21
C TYR A 148 -13.26 6.64 10.45
N GLU A 149 -14.47 6.51 10.98
CA GLU A 149 -15.33 7.66 11.34
C GLU A 149 -14.61 8.60 12.31
N LYS A 150 -14.02 8.06 13.39
CA LYS A 150 -13.24 8.84 14.37
C LYS A 150 -12.05 9.53 13.71
N LEU A 151 -11.30 8.81 12.86
CA LEU A 151 -10.13 9.37 12.19
C LEU A 151 -10.53 10.47 11.20
N VAL A 152 -11.53 10.23 10.35
CA VAL A 152 -12.02 11.22 9.37
C VAL A 152 -12.57 12.47 10.08
N SER A 153 -13.34 12.30 11.16
CA SER A 153 -13.84 13.42 11.96
C SER A 153 -12.70 14.24 12.56
N LEU A 154 -11.66 13.57 13.08
CA LEU A 154 -10.48 14.25 13.58
C LEU A 154 -9.76 15.04 12.48
N LEU A 155 -9.51 14.42 11.31
CA LEU A 155 -8.83 15.08 10.19
C LEU A 155 -9.63 16.31 9.71
N ARG A 156 -10.93 16.20 9.60
CA ARG A 156 -11.82 17.32 9.24
C ARG A 156 -11.82 18.44 10.28
N SER A 157 -11.78 18.11 11.57
CA SER A 157 -11.66 19.10 12.64
C SER A 157 -10.33 19.90 12.58
N LYS A 158 -9.32 19.35 11.87
CA LYS A 158 -8.04 20.02 11.58
C LYS A 158 -8.01 20.75 10.23
N GLY A 159 -9.18 20.90 9.58
CA GLY A 159 -9.32 21.66 8.34
C GLY A 159 -9.01 20.86 7.06
N ILE A 160 -8.71 19.57 7.16
CA ILE A 160 -8.43 18.72 5.99
C ILE A 160 -9.73 18.48 5.22
N LYS A 161 -9.78 18.96 3.98
CA LYS A 161 -10.99 18.94 3.16
C LYS A 161 -11.11 17.69 2.29
N ARG A 162 -9.99 17.24 1.70
CA ARG A 162 -9.95 16.08 0.81
C ARG A 162 -9.31 14.88 1.52
N ILE A 163 -10.08 13.82 1.71
CA ILE A 163 -9.61 12.61 2.38
C ILE A 163 -9.75 11.44 1.40
N ILE A 164 -8.63 10.82 1.09
CA ILE A 164 -8.51 9.68 0.20
C ILE A 164 -8.20 8.44 1.04
N ILE A 165 -9.12 7.48 1.04
CA ILE A 165 -8.92 6.18 1.67
C ILE A 165 -8.41 5.22 0.60
N VAL A 166 -7.22 4.69 0.81
CA VAL A 166 -6.58 3.73 -0.09
C VAL A 166 -6.86 2.33 0.41
N SER A 167 -7.31 1.43 -0.46
CA SER A 167 -7.45 0.01 -0.10
C SER A 167 -6.08 -0.57 0.28
N PRO A 168 -6.01 -1.60 1.15
CA PRO A 168 -4.75 -2.30 1.36
C PRO A 168 -4.27 -2.93 0.04
N SER A 169 -2.95 -3.08 -0.14
CA SER A 169 -2.41 -3.80 -1.29
C SER A 169 -2.65 -5.31 -1.18
N SER A 170 -2.65 -6.03 -2.29
CA SER A 170 -2.76 -7.50 -2.27
C SER A 170 -1.45 -8.15 -1.79
N SER A 171 -1.54 -9.26 -1.06
CA SER A 171 -0.40 -10.03 -0.53
C SER A 171 -0.20 -11.36 -1.26
N ASN A 172 0.95 -12.00 -1.07
CA ASN A 172 1.16 -13.40 -1.42
C ASN A 172 0.66 -14.28 -0.27
N PHE A 173 -0.63 -14.59 -0.27
CA PHE A 173 -1.26 -15.35 0.80
C PHE A 173 -0.68 -16.77 0.96
N GLY A 174 -0.30 -17.44 -0.12
CA GLY A 174 0.35 -18.76 -0.03
C GLY A 174 1.63 -18.71 0.80
N LEU A 175 2.46 -17.70 0.58
CA LEU A 175 3.71 -17.53 1.33
C LEU A 175 3.44 -17.15 2.79
N THR A 176 2.53 -16.23 3.06
CA THR A 176 2.20 -15.80 4.44
C THR A 176 1.58 -16.93 5.26
N SER A 177 0.70 -17.75 4.64
CA SER A 177 0.10 -18.93 5.26
C SER A 177 1.14 -19.98 5.62
N ALA A 178 1.99 -20.37 4.66
CA ALA A 178 3.06 -21.34 4.90
C ALA A 178 4.01 -20.89 6.03
N LYS A 179 4.32 -19.59 6.10
CA LYS A 179 5.15 -19.03 7.20
C LYS A 179 4.43 -19.09 8.55
N ALA A 180 3.14 -18.78 8.59
CA ALA A 180 2.34 -18.87 9.80
C ALA A 180 2.26 -20.31 10.31
N GLU A 181 2.01 -21.27 9.43
CA GLU A 181 1.97 -22.71 9.76
C GLU A 181 3.30 -23.22 10.29
N LYS A 182 4.41 -22.86 9.62
CA LYS A 182 5.78 -23.18 10.10
C LYS A 182 6.03 -22.59 11.49
N THR A 183 5.55 -21.37 11.75
CA THR A 183 5.68 -20.73 13.06
C THR A 183 4.86 -21.46 14.10
N VAL A 184 3.61 -21.88 13.81
CA VAL A 184 2.77 -22.70 14.69
C VAL A 184 3.48 -24.02 15.05
N ALA A 185 4.00 -24.72 14.04
CA ALA A 185 4.74 -25.99 14.24
C ALA A 185 5.96 -25.78 15.14
N SER A 186 6.73 -24.71 14.93
CA SER A 186 7.89 -24.36 15.74
C SER A 186 7.51 -24.09 17.21
N ILE A 187 6.40 -23.37 17.43
CA ILE A 187 5.89 -23.09 18.79
C ILE A 187 5.48 -24.39 19.47
N LYS A 188 4.71 -25.26 18.79
CA LYS A 188 4.29 -26.58 19.33
C LYS A 188 5.48 -27.48 19.67
N ALA A 189 6.56 -27.41 18.91
CA ALA A 189 7.79 -28.15 19.15
C ALA A 189 8.70 -27.53 20.23
N GLY A 190 8.25 -26.48 20.95
CA GLY A 190 9.05 -25.76 21.94
C GLY A 190 10.21 -24.93 21.38
N LYS A 191 10.27 -24.77 20.04
CA LYS A 191 11.32 -24.04 19.30
C LYS A 191 10.92 -22.61 18.93
N GLY A 192 9.77 -22.13 19.40
CA GLY A 192 9.21 -20.80 19.07
C GLY A 192 9.95 -19.61 19.67
N GLY A 193 10.90 -19.81 20.56
CA GLY A 193 11.59 -18.76 21.30
C GLY A 193 10.61 -17.94 22.15
N LYS A 194 10.64 -16.61 22.02
CA LYS A 194 9.70 -15.71 22.72
C LYS A 194 8.31 -15.66 22.07
N ARG A 195 8.11 -16.28 20.90
CA ARG A 195 6.82 -16.25 20.20
C ARG A 195 5.79 -17.16 20.84
N LYS A 196 4.67 -16.60 21.26
CA LYS A 196 3.55 -17.35 21.86
C LYS A 196 2.44 -17.69 20.85
N HIS A 197 2.44 -17.08 19.69
CA HIS A 197 1.47 -17.28 18.61
C HIS A 197 2.08 -16.90 17.26
N ALA A 198 1.51 -17.43 16.21
CA ALA A 198 1.80 -17.03 14.84
C ALA A 198 0.79 -15.97 14.35
N VAL A 199 1.22 -15.15 13.41
CA VAL A 199 0.39 -14.15 12.72
C VAL A 199 0.36 -14.47 11.24
N ARG A 200 -0.80 -14.37 10.61
CA ARG A 200 -1.03 -14.58 9.18
C ARG A 200 -1.60 -13.31 8.57
N PHE A 201 -0.95 -12.86 7.50
CA PHE A 201 -1.33 -11.66 6.76
C PHE A 201 -1.97 -12.00 5.43
N GLY A 202 -2.75 -11.05 4.91
CA GLY A 202 -3.20 -11.05 3.52
C GLY A 202 -4.19 -12.15 3.16
N GLU A 203 -4.93 -12.68 4.12
CA GLU A 203 -6.00 -13.64 3.83
C GLU A 203 -7.10 -12.96 3.01
N PRO A 204 -7.42 -13.46 1.79
CA PRO A 204 -8.31 -12.76 0.87
C PRO A 204 -9.65 -12.38 1.48
N ARG A 205 -10.32 -13.30 2.20
CA ARG A 205 -11.62 -13.02 2.84
C ARG A 205 -11.57 -11.85 3.83
N HIS A 206 -10.47 -11.70 4.58
CA HIS A 206 -10.31 -10.61 5.54
C HIS A 206 -9.97 -9.30 4.83
N MET A 207 -9.10 -9.36 3.81
CA MET A 207 -8.69 -8.21 3.02
C MET A 207 -9.85 -7.64 2.21
N GLU A 208 -10.61 -8.49 1.55
CA GLU A 208 -11.75 -8.09 0.74
C GLU A 208 -12.87 -7.50 1.60
N ARG A 209 -13.18 -8.14 2.74
CA ARG A 209 -14.15 -7.61 3.70
C ARG A 209 -13.74 -6.23 4.23
N PHE A 210 -12.47 -6.05 4.58
CA PHE A 210 -11.95 -4.76 5.02
C PHE A 210 -12.07 -3.72 3.89
N ARG A 211 -11.59 -4.04 2.68
CA ARG A 211 -11.69 -3.18 1.51
C ARG A 211 -13.11 -2.72 1.25
N ASP A 212 -14.06 -3.66 1.24
CA ASP A 212 -15.49 -3.36 0.97
C ASP A 212 -16.08 -2.50 2.09
N THR A 213 -15.69 -2.72 3.34
CA THR A 213 -16.10 -1.90 4.48
C THR A 213 -15.62 -0.45 4.32
N VAL A 214 -14.33 -0.23 4.03
CA VAL A 214 -13.79 1.13 3.89
C VAL A 214 -14.25 1.81 2.61
N LYS A 215 -14.50 1.05 1.53
CA LYS A 215 -15.10 1.56 0.28
C LYS A 215 -16.52 2.09 0.54
N LYS A 216 -17.35 1.30 1.21
CA LYS A 216 -18.70 1.71 1.61
C LYS A 216 -18.64 2.94 2.51
N PHE A 217 -17.81 2.90 3.55
CA PHE A 217 -17.60 4.01 4.46
C PHE A 217 -17.21 5.31 3.71
N ALA A 218 -16.27 5.23 2.78
CA ALA A 218 -15.83 6.38 2.00
C ALA A 218 -17.00 7.03 1.23
N ALA A 219 -17.79 6.20 0.54
CA ALA A 219 -18.95 6.66 -0.22
C ALA A 219 -20.01 7.35 0.67
N GLU A 220 -20.29 6.79 1.85
CA GLU A 220 -21.29 7.31 2.78
C GLU A 220 -20.83 8.58 3.52
N ASN A 221 -19.51 8.78 3.63
CA ASN A 221 -18.92 9.86 4.41
C ASN A 221 -18.21 10.93 3.56
N GLY A 222 -18.47 10.99 2.25
CA GLY A 222 -17.89 12.02 1.38
C GLY A 222 -16.34 12.00 1.37
N CYS A 223 -15.75 10.81 1.49
CA CYS A 223 -14.35 10.56 1.25
C CYS A 223 -14.16 9.95 -0.14
N GLU A 224 -12.98 10.11 -0.70
CA GLU A 224 -12.60 9.41 -1.92
C GLU A 224 -12.09 8.00 -1.56
N PHE A 225 -12.34 7.03 -2.44
CA PHE A 225 -11.81 5.68 -2.32
C PHE A 225 -10.90 5.37 -3.51
N PHE A 226 -9.67 4.98 -3.21
CA PHE A 226 -8.68 4.58 -4.20
C PHE A 226 -8.35 3.09 -4.05
N ASP A 227 -8.79 2.28 -5.01
CA ASP A 227 -8.65 0.83 -4.96
C ASP A 227 -7.38 0.35 -5.67
N ILE A 228 -6.38 -0.04 -4.91
CA ILE A 228 -5.16 -0.69 -5.41
C ILE A 228 -5.16 -2.21 -5.20
N TYR A 229 -6.09 -2.73 -4.38
CA TYR A 229 -6.17 -4.17 -4.08
C TYR A 229 -6.49 -4.98 -5.32
N ASP A 230 -7.57 -4.63 -6.01
CA ASP A 230 -8.01 -5.37 -7.20
C ASP A 230 -7.03 -5.18 -8.34
N ASP A 231 -6.51 -3.97 -8.54
CA ASP A 231 -5.47 -3.69 -9.53
C ASP A 231 -4.24 -4.59 -9.34
N MET A 232 -3.74 -4.69 -8.11
CA MET A 232 -2.57 -5.51 -7.81
C MET A 232 -2.90 -7.02 -7.85
N LYS A 233 -4.10 -7.42 -7.36
CA LYS A 233 -4.56 -8.81 -7.34
C LYS A 233 -4.65 -9.40 -8.74
N ALA A 234 -5.06 -8.60 -9.71
CA ALA A 234 -5.26 -9.01 -11.11
C ALA A 234 -3.95 -9.23 -11.87
N LEU A 235 -2.81 -8.77 -11.36
CA LEU A 235 -1.54 -8.89 -12.05
C LEU A 235 -1.00 -10.32 -12.05
N PRO A 236 -0.62 -10.88 -13.22
CA PRO A 236 -0.05 -12.22 -13.31
C PRO A 236 1.32 -12.32 -12.62
N ASN A 237 2.07 -11.24 -12.58
CA ASN A 237 3.40 -11.14 -11.97
C ASN A 237 3.38 -10.48 -10.58
N LYS A 238 2.25 -10.45 -9.90
CA LYS A 238 2.09 -9.84 -8.57
C LYS A 238 3.20 -10.22 -7.58
N ALA A 239 3.71 -11.44 -7.66
CA ALA A 239 4.76 -11.91 -6.76
C ALA A 239 6.05 -11.07 -6.85
N GLU A 240 6.34 -10.43 -7.99
CA GLU A 240 7.51 -9.56 -8.17
C GLU A 240 7.38 -8.23 -7.42
N LEU A 241 6.15 -7.82 -7.11
CA LEU A 241 5.86 -6.59 -6.39
C LEU A 241 6.04 -6.74 -4.88
N LEU A 242 6.14 -7.98 -4.39
CA LEU A 242 6.21 -8.31 -2.97
C LEU A 242 7.56 -8.93 -2.63
N ARG A 243 8.07 -8.60 -1.44
CA ARG A 243 9.31 -9.20 -0.94
C ARG A 243 9.14 -10.72 -0.80
N PRO A 244 10.03 -11.53 -1.41
CA PRO A 244 9.94 -12.99 -1.33
C PRO A 244 10.17 -13.52 0.09
N THR A 245 10.71 -12.68 0.97
CA THR A 245 10.96 -13.02 2.37
C THR A 245 9.71 -13.04 3.22
N ASP A 246 8.66 -12.29 2.87
CA ASP A 246 7.45 -12.20 3.70
C ASP A 246 6.13 -12.21 2.94
N GLY A 247 6.12 -11.86 1.65
CA GLY A 247 4.91 -11.84 0.82
C GLY A 247 3.93 -10.72 1.13
N VAL A 248 4.36 -9.72 1.90
CA VAL A 248 3.56 -8.55 2.32
C VAL A 248 4.22 -7.25 1.90
N HIS A 249 5.48 -7.04 2.31
CA HIS A 249 6.18 -5.80 2.04
C HIS A 249 6.55 -5.67 0.57
N LEU A 250 6.56 -4.44 0.12
CA LEU A 250 6.80 -4.11 -1.29
C LEU A 250 8.29 -4.27 -1.65
N THR A 251 8.54 -4.73 -2.87
CA THR A 251 9.83 -4.53 -3.56
C THR A 251 9.87 -3.13 -4.16
N GLN A 252 11.02 -2.75 -4.75
CA GLN A 252 11.10 -1.51 -5.49
C GLN A 252 10.06 -1.44 -6.62
N LYS A 253 9.85 -2.55 -7.36
CA LYS A 253 8.78 -2.66 -8.37
C LYS A 253 7.38 -2.48 -7.77
N GLY A 254 7.15 -2.96 -6.55
CA GLY A 254 5.90 -2.75 -5.83
C GLY A 254 5.66 -1.30 -5.47
N HIS A 255 6.69 -0.60 -5.03
CA HIS A 255 6.62 0.85 -4.78
C HIS A 255 6.37 1.63 -6.08
N GLU A 256 7.04 1.28 -7.18
CA GLU A 256 6.82 1.86 -8.51
C GLU A 256 5.36 1.68 -8.96
N PHE A 257 4.83 0.46 -8.83
CA PHE A 257 3.44 0.18 -9.18
C PHE A 257 2.45 1.06 -8.41
N ILE A 258 2.58 1.14 -7.08
CA ILE A 258 1.68 1.99 -6.27
C ILE A 258 1.88 3.47 -6.60
N ALA A 259 3.11 3.90 -6.87
CA ALA A 259 3.40 5.28 -7.24
C ALA A 259 2.75 5.66 -8.58
N GLU A 260 2.84 4.80 -9.61
CA GLU A 260 2.18 5.03 -10.90
C GLU A 260 0.66 5.12 -10.74
N LYS A 261 0.07 4.16 -10.02
CA LYS A 261 -1.37 4.17 -9.77
C LYS A 261 -1.84 5.41 -9.01
N THR A 262 -1.06 5.84 -8.00
CA THR A 262 -1.38 7.05 -7.23
C THR A 262 -1.24 8.30 -8.09
N PHE A 263 -0.21 8.38 -8.91
CA PHE A 263 0.01 9.48 -9.83
C PHE A 263 -1.13 9.59 -10.84
N ASP A 264 -1.48 8.48 -11.50
CA ASP A 264 -2.61 8.39 -12.42
C ASP A 264 -3.95 8.79 -11.78
N TYR A 265 -4.17 8.34 -10.53
CA TYR A 265 -5.35 8.70 -9.77
C TYR A 265 -5.45 10.21 -9.56
N LEU A 266 -4.36 10.85 -9.16
CA LEU A 266 -4.32 12.29 -8.91
C LEU A 266 -4.51 13.10 -10.19
N LEU A 267 -4.02 12.63 -11.35
CA LEU A 267 -4.25 13.29 -12.65
C LEU A 267 -5.69 13.19 -13.14
N LYS A 268 -6.37 12.07 -12.84
CA LYS A 268 -7.74 11.80 -13.33
C LYS A 268 -8.82 12.37 -12.42
N THR A 269 -8.51 12.62 -11.16
CA THR A 269 -9.49 13.07 -10.19
C THR A 269 -9.38 14.59 -10.01
N PRO A 270 -10.32 15.38 -10.55
CA PRO A 270 -10.29 16.84 -10.41
C PRO A 270 -10.27 17.23 -8.93
N VAL A 271 -9.46 18.21 -8.60
CA VAL A 271 -9.54 18.87 -7.29
C VAL A 271 -10.83 19.71 -7.28
N LYS A 272 -11.77 19.33 -6.44
CA LYS A 272 -12.99 20.08 -6.21
C LYS A 272 -12.73 21.20 -5.23
#